data_aded1c2ef5614156119520fcb254b066
#
_entry.id   aded1c2ef5614156119520fcb254b066
#
_cell.length_a   1.000
_cell.length_b   1.000
_cell.length_c   1.000
_cell.angle_alpha   90.00
_cell.angle_beta   90.00
_cell.angle_gamma   90.00
#
_symmetry.space_group_name_H-M   'P 1'
#
loop_
_entity.id
_entity.type
_entity.pdbx_description
1 polymer ?
#
loop_
_entity_poly.entity_id
_entity_poly.type
_entity_poly.pdbx_seq_one_letter_code
_entity_poly.pdbx_strand_id
1 'polypeptide(L)'
;MTIKEFETKGRRCIFYADEQPEVLLVEPLDEREVTALDEELSAIKAGCKRRFAYVALIVKDWNQELAPWVAPPVYGKVPFGNGAAETLRVIEDGVIPEMQKRFESLKGADVVIGGYSLAGLFAL
;
A
#
# COMPACT_ATOMS: atom_id res chain seq x y z
N MET A 1 -14.96 -10.85 -0.81
CA MET A 1 -13.56 -11.10 -0.40
C MET A 1 -13.39 -10.79 1.06
N THR A 2 -12.59 -11.59 1.77
CA THR A 2 -12.31 -11.34 3.18
C THR A 2 -11.15 -10.38 3.33
N ILE A 3 -11.42 -9.21 3.88
CA ILE A 3 -10.42 -8.18 4.12
C ILE A 3 -10.10 -8.16 5.62
N LYS A 4 -8.83 -8.19 5.94
CA LYS A 4 -8.32 -8.16 7.32
C LYS A 4 -7.41 -6.95 7.51
N GLU A 5 -7.04 -6.65 8.75
CA GLU A 5 -6.14 -5.54 9.03
C GLU A 5 -5.13 -5.88 10.11
N PHE A 6 -4.03 -5.13 10.12
CA PHE A 6 -3.03 -5.15 11.17
C PHE A 6 -2.41 -3.77 11.32
N GLU A 7 -1.63 -3.59 12.37
CA GLU A 7 -0.80 -2.38 12.56
C GLU A 7 0.67 -2.77 12.57
N THR A 8 1.49 -1.90 11.98
CA THR A 8 2.94 -2.01 12.06
C THR A 8 3.54 -0.62 12.17
N LYS A 9 4.47 -0.43 13.09
CA LYS A 9 5.12 0.85 13.35
C LYS A 9 4.13 2.01 13.55
N GLY A 10 3.00 1.72 14.22
CA GLY A 10 1.96 2.69 14.48
C GLY A 10 1.07 3.00 13.27
N ARG A 11 1.19 2.26 12.18
CA ARG A 11 0.45 2.49 10.94
C ARG A 11 -0.56 1.38 10.71
N ARG A 12 -1.76 1.77 10.26
CA ARG A 12 -2.83 0.84 9.94
C ARG A 12 -2.64 0.27 8.53
N CYS A 13 -2.77 -1.05 8.40
CA CYS A 13 -2.70 -1.72 7.11
C CYS A 13 -3.93 -2.61 6.93
N ILE A 14 -4.45 -2.65 5.72
CA ILE A 14 -5.58 -3.51 5.33
C ILE A 14 -5.07 -4.47 4.26
N PHE A 15 -5.39 -5.75 4.38
CA PHE A 15 -4.87 -6.74 3.45
C PHE A 15 -5.91 -7.77 3.03
N TYR A 16 -5.65 -8.34 1.86
CA TYR A 16 -6.33 -9.49 1.28
C TYR A 16 -5.28 -10.44 0.74
N ALA A 17 -5.54 -11.73 0.78
CA ALA A 17 -4.64 -12.71 0.17
C ALA A 17 -5.42 -13.87 -0.42
N ASP A 18 -5.02 -14.30 -1.61
CA ASP A 18 -5.37 -15.59 -2.17
C ASP A 18 -4.64 -16.69 -1.38
N GLU A 19 -5.06 -17.93 -1.53
CA GLU A 19 -4.37 -19.05 -0.93
C GLU A 19 -2.99 -19.20 -1.55
N GLN A 20 -1.93 -19.33 -0.73
CA GLN A 20 -0.55 -19.40 -1.17
C GLN A 20 -0.18 -18.35 -2.23
N PRO A 21 -0.26 -17.05 -1.89
CA PRO A 21 -0.03 -16.00 -2.87
C PRO A 21 1.41 -16.03 -3.41
N GLU A 22 1.55 -15.72 -4.70
CA GLU A 22 2.83 -15.74 -5.42
C GLU A 22 3.42 -14.35 -5.62
N VAL A 23 2.61 -13.30 -5.50
CA VAL A 23 3.02 -11.92 -5.68
C VAL A 23 2.39 -11.06 -4.59
N LEU A 24 3.13 -10.06 -4.13
CA LEU A 24 2.64 -9.10 -3.14
C LEU A 24 2.47 -7.74 -3.81
N LEU A 25 1.25 -7.23 -3.76
CA LEU A 25 0.92 -5.87 -4.21
C LEU A 25 0.82 -4.97 -2.99
N VAL A 26 1.58 -3.88 -2.98
CA VAL A 26 1.60 -2.90 -1.90
C VAL A 26 1.14 -1.56 -2.45
N GLU A 27 0.18 -0.93 -1.81
CA GLU A 27 -0.37 0.35 -2.24
C GLU A 27 -0.60 1.28 -1.04
N PRO A 28 -0.07 2.51 -1.08
CA PRO A 28 -0.53 3.54 -0.16
C PRO A 28 -1.96 3.93 -0.53
N LEU A 29 -2.83 4.03 0.47
CA LEU A 29 -4.25 4.29 0.24
C LEU A 29 -4.74 5.37 1.20
N ASP A 30 -5.47 6.35 0.66
CA ASP A 30 -6.14 7.35 1.49
C ASP A 30 -7.29 6.67 2.24
N GLU A 31 -7.48 7.05 3.50
CA GLU A 31 -8.53 6.48 4.34
C GLU A 31 -9.92 6.58 3.68
N ARG A 32 -10.15 7.62 2.91
CA ARG A 32 -11.43 7.82 2.20
C ARG A 32 -11.67 6.80 1.08
N GLU A 33 -10.62 6.15 0.59
CA GLU A 33 -10.70 5.19 -0.51
C GLU A 33 -10.96 3.76 -0.04
N VAL A 34 -10.95 3.51 1.27
CA VAL A 34 -11.14 2.18 1.84
C VAL A 34 -12.51 1.60 1.46
N THR A 35 -13.53 2.44 1.35
CA THR A 35 -14.88 1.98 0.97
C THR A 35 -14.98 1.44 -0.45
N ALA A 36 -14.07 1.85 -1.35
CA ALA A 36 -14.02 1.36 -2.72
C ALA A 36 -13.07 0.18 -2.91
N LEU A 37 -12.43 -0.29 -1.83
CA LEU A 37 -11.39 -1.31 -1.92
C LEU A 37 -11.91 -2.65 -2.45
N ASP A 38 -13.13 -3.05 -2.11
CA ASP A 38 -13.72 -4.30 -2.60
C ASP A 38 -13.84 -4.31 -4.13
N GLU A 39 -14.24 -3.19 -4.73
CA GLU A 39 -14.35 -3.07 -6.18
C GLU A 39 -12.97 -3.13 -6.83
N GLU A 40 -12.00 -2.45 -6.24
CA GLU A 40 -10.62 -2.45 -6.73
C GLU A 40 -10.02 -3.85 -6.69
N LEU A 41 -10.17 -4.57 -5.58
CA LEU A 41 -9.68 -5.94 -5.45
C LEU A 41 -10.38 -6.89 -6.42
N SER A 42 -11.66 -6.73 -6.64
CA SER A 42 -12.40 -7.53 -7.63
C SER A 42 -11.87 -7.29 -9.04
N ALA A 43 -11.55 -6.04 -9.39
CA ALA A 43 -10.97 -5.71 -10.68
C ALA A 43 -9.56 -6.30 -10.84
N ILE A 44 -8.73 -6.24 -9.81
CA ILE A 44 -7.39 -6.84 -9.82
C ILE A 44 -7.50 -8.36 -10.00
N LYS A 45 -8.41 -9.00 -9.27
CA LYS A 45 -8.60 -10.45 -9.35
C LYS A 45 -9.07 -10.89 -10.74
N ALA A 46 -9.93 -10.11 -11.38
CA ALA A 46 -10.40 -10.39 -12.73
C ALA A 46 -9.28 -10.29 -13.78
N GLY A 47 -8.33 -9.37 -13.58
CA GLY A 47 -7.23 -9.14 -14.53
C GLY A 47 -5.93 -9.87 -14.21
N CYS A 48 -5.74 -10.32 -12.98
CA CYS A 48 -4.51 -10.97 -12.55
C CYS A 48 -4.66 -12.49 -12.59
N LYS A 49 -3.79 -13.15 -13.36
CA LYS A 49 -3.80 -14.62 -13.50
C LYS A 49 -3.00 -15.33 -12.43
N ARG A 50 -2.19 -14.60 -11.67
CA ARG A 50 -1.38 -15.15 -10.57
C ARG A 50 -2.13 -15.01 -9.27
N ARG A 51 -1.88 -15.94 -8.34
CA ARG A 51 -2.37 -15.78 -6.97
C ARG A 51 -1.64 -14.60 -6.34
N PHE A 52 -2.36 -13.70 -5.70
CA PHE A 52 -1.78 -12.49 -5.14
C PHE A 52 -2.20 -12.24 -3.71
N ALA A 53 -1.36 -11.51 -3.00
CA ALA A 53 -1.71 -10.85 -1.76
C ALA A 53 -1.67 -9.33 -2.02
N TYR A 54 -2.57 -8.61 -1.38
CA TYR A 54 -2.67 -7.16 -1.47
C TYR A 54 -2.62 -6.58 -0.07
N VAL A 55 -1.81 -5.54 0.13
CA VAL A 55 -1.80 -4.79 1.37
C VAL A 55 -1.82 -3.31 1.08
N ALA A 56 -2.75 -2.60 1.71
CA ALA A 56 -2.85 -1.16 1.66
C ALA A 56 -2.29 -0.58 2.95
N LEU A 57 -1.33 0.35 2.83
CA LEU A 57 -0.87 1.17 3.93
C LEU A 57 -1.74 2.43 3.97
N ILE A 58 -2.51 2.59 5.05
CA ILE A 58 -3.41 3.73 5.17
C ILE A 58 -2.60 4.99 5.46
N VAL A 59 -2.79 5.99 4.61
CA VAL A 59 -2.10 7.28 4.68
C VAL A 59 -3.07 8.32 5.21
N LYS A 60 -2.68 9.01 6.27
CA LYS A 60 -3.49 10.07 6.89
C LYS A 60 -3.20 11.43 6.29
N ASP A 61 -1.94 11.71 6.03
CA ASP A 61 -1.50 12.96 5.43
C ASP A 61 -0.85 12.65 4.09
N TRP A 62 -1.68 12.64 3.05
CA TRP A 62 -1.30 12.21 1.71
C TRP A 62 -0.09 12.97 1.16
N ASN A 63 -0.14 14.30 1.23
CA ASN A 63 0.94 15.13 0.67
C ASN A 63 2.23 15.03 1.47
N GLN A 64 2.13 14.88 2.80
CA GLN A 64 3.31 14.77 3.67
C GLN A 64 3.99 13.41 3.52
N GLU A 65 3.20 12.33 3.53
CA GLU A 65 3.73 10.97 3.65
C GLU A 65 4.24 10.38 2.34
N LEU A 66 3.78 10.88 1.19
CA LEU A 66 4.11 10.31 -0.11
C LEU A 66 5.04 11.14 -0.97
N ALA A 67 5.23 12.42 -0.63
CA ALA A 67 6.10 13.28 -1.42
C ALA A 67 7.57 13.07 -1.05
N PRO A 68 8.48 13.00 -2.03
CA PRO A 68 9.90 12.82 -1.77
C PRO A 68 10.62 14.11 -1.34
N TRP A 69 10.01 15.27 -1.54
CA TRP A 69 10.55 16.59 -1.16
C TRP A 69 9.45 17.55 -0.76
N VAL A 70 9.84 18.59 -0.03
CA VAL A 70 8.92 19.68 0.33
C VAL A 70 8.62 20.53 -0.90
N ALA A 71 7.35 20.83 -1.13
CA ALA A 71 6.92 21.67 -2.24
C ALA A 71 5.62 22.41 -1.88
N PRO A 72 5.34 23.57 -2.52
CA PRO A 72 4.07 24.27 -2.32
C PRO A 72 2.91 23.43 -2.87
N PRO A 73 1.67 23.65 -2.38
CA PRO A 73 0.51 22.88 -2.85
C PRO A 73 0.18 23.23 -4.30
N VAL A 74 -0.17 22.19 -5.07
CA VAL A 74 -0.70 22.34 -6.43
C VAL A 74 -2.20 22.56 -6.39
N TYR A 75 -2.89 21.85 -5.49
CA TYR A 75 -4.33 21.96 -5.26
C TYR A 75 -4.58 22.16 -3.77
N GLY A 76 -5.53 23.02 -3.44
CA GLY A 76 -5.90 23.26 -2.06
C GLY A 76 -4.83 24.03 -1.29
N LYS A 77 -4.80 23.83 0.03
CA LYS A 77 -3.93 24.59 0.94
C LYS A 77 -2.86 23.76 1.63
N VAL A 78 -2.85 22.44 1.41
CA VAL A 78 -1.91 21.54 2.09
C VAL A 78 -0.64 21.40 1.25
N PRO A 79 0.51 21.87 1.73
CA PRO A 79 1.77 21.68 1.01
C PRO A 79 2.22 20.23 1.01
N PHE A 80 3.10 19.88 0.08
CA PHE A 80 3.77 18.59 0.10
C PHE A 80 4.85 18.59 1.19
N GLY A 81 4.93 17.50 1.92
CA GLY A 81 5.99 17.27 2.88
C GLY A 81 7.10 16.41 2.28
N ASN A 82 7.94 15.85 3.13
CA ASN A 82 9.08 15.02 2.74
C ASN A 82 9.05 13.63 3.39
N GLY A 83 7.85 13.12 3.66
CA GLY A 83 7.66 11.87 4.40
C GLY A 83 7.84 10.59 3.59
N ALA A 84 8.10 10.67 2.28
CA ALA A 84 8.17 9.47 1.43
C ALA A 84 9.22 8.47 1.88
N ALA A 85 10.41 8.91 2.30
CA ALA A 85 11.47 8.02 2.76
C ALA A 85 11.06 7.26 4.02
N GLU A 86 10.39 7.92 4.96
CA GLU A 86 9.87 7.30 6.18
C GLU A 86 8.76 6.29 5.84
N THR A 87 7.85 6.66 4.96
CA THR A 87 6.77 5.78 4.50
C THR A 87 7.33 4.54 3.83
N LEU A 88 8.36 4.70 2.99
CA LEU A 88 9.02 3.58 2.34
C LEU A 88 9.69 2.65 3.36
N ARG A 89 10.32 3.19 4.41
CA ARG A 89 10.88 2.37 5.49
C ARG A 89 9.81 1.57 6.22
N VAL A 90 8.64 2.17 6.48
CA VAL A 90 7.53 1.44 7.08
C VAL A 90 7.12 0.26 6.20
N ILE A 91 7.08 0.45 4.89
CA ILE A 91 6.77 -0.62 3.95
C ILE A 91 7.85 -1.70 3.98
N GLU A 92 9.12 -1.34 3.87
CA GLU A 92 10.23 -2.30 3.82
C GLU A 92 10.45 -3.04 5.13
N ASP A 93 10.37 -2.34 6.27
CA ASP A 93 10.73 -2.89 7.58
C ASP A 93 9.53 -3.40 8.37
N GLY A 94 8.32 -3.00 8.01
CA GLY A 94 7.10 -3.37 8.73
C GLY A 94 6.08 -4.11 7.89
N VAL A 95 5.60 -3.52 6.82
CA VAL A 95 4.50 -4.07 6.01
C VAL A 95 4.89 -5.36 5.32
N ILE A 96 5.97 -5.36 4.57
CA ILE A 96 6.42 -6.53 3.81
C ILE A 96 6.80 -7.68 4.75
N PRO A 97 7.61 -7.48 5.80
CA PRO A 97 7.92 -8.55 6.73
C PRO A 97 6.69 -9.14 7.42
N GLU A 98 5.70 -8.32 7.76
CA GLU A 98 4.47 -8.82 8.39
C GLU A 98 3.66 -9.70 7.43
N MET A 99 3.56 -9.31 6.17
CA MET A 99 2.89 -10.12 5.15
C MET A 99 3.63 -11.44 4.91
N GLN A 100 4.95 -11.42 4.87
CA GLN A 100 5.77 -12.63 4.70
C GLN A 100 5.64 -13.57 5.90
N LYS A 101 5.48 -13.03 7.10
CA LYS A 101 5.24 -13.81 8.31
C LYS A 101 3.89 -14.51 8.28
N ARG A 102 2.87 -13.84 7.76
CA ARG A 102 1.50 -14.38 7.64
C ARG A 102 1.36 -15.36 6.50
N PHE A 103 2.10 -15.15 5.41
CA PHE A 103 2.01 -15.95 4.19
C PHE A 103 3.42 -16.35 3.76
N GLU A 104 3.81 -17.55 4.13
CA GLU A 104 5.18 -18.02 3.89
C GLU A 104 5.55 -18.04 2.42
N SER A 105 4.58 -18.28 1.53
CA SER A 105 4.81 -18.28 0.08
C SER A 105 5.25 -16.91 -0.46
N LEU A 106 5.08 -15.83 0.31
CA LEU A 106 5.54 -14.50 -0.07
C LEU A 106 7.04 -14.29 0.14
N LYS A 107 7.70 -15.16 0.89
CA LYS A 107 9.16 -15.11 1.04
C LYS A 107 9.79 -15.42 -0.31
N GLY A 108 10.55 -14.47 -0.85
CA GLY A 108 11.12 -14.58 -2.18
C GLY A 108 10.17 -14.28 -3.33
N ALA A 109 8.93 -13.88 -3.04
CA ALA A 109 7.96 -13.47 -4.06
C ALA A 109 8.26 -12.08 -4.61
N ASP A 110 7.78 -11.80 -5.82
CA ASP A 110 7.85 -10.47 -6.39
C ASP A 110 6.97 -9.50 -5.58
N VAL A 111 7.50 -8.31 -5.32
CA VAL A 111 6.79 -7.24 -4.65
C VAL A 111 6.55 -6.11 -5.64
N VAL A 112 5.29 -5.73 -5.82
CA VAL A 112 4.91 -4.63 -6.70
C VAL A 112 4.33 -3.52 -5.85
N ILE A 113 4.92 -2.33 -5.93
CA ILE A 113 4.39 -1.13 -5.29
C ILE A 113 3.65 -0.34 -6.35
N GLY A 114 2.37 -0.12 -6.12
CA GLY A 114 1.53 0.64 -7.04
C GLY A 114 0.94 1.87 -6.36
N GLY A 115 0.18 2.63 -7.12
CA GLY A 115 -0.51 3.76 -6.55
C GLY A 115 -1.13 4.66 -7.60
N TYR A 116 -1.98 5.56 -7.13
CA TYR A 116 -2.68 6.53 -7.93
C TYR A 116 -2.20 7.94 -7.56
N SER A 117 -2.06 8.82 -8.55
CA SER A 117 -1.64 10.22 -8.35
C SER A 117 -0.28 10.30 -7.62
N LEU A 118 -0.21 10.95 -6.47
CA LEU A 118 1.03 11.08 -5.69
C LEU A 118 1.59 9.71 -5.25
N ALA A 119 0.72 8.75 -4.95
CA ALA A 119 1.16 7.39 -4.64
C ALA A 119 1.86 6.73 -5.83
N GLY A 120 1.48 7.05 -7.06
CA GLY A 120 2.19 6.62 -8.26
C GLY A 120 3.60 7.18 -8.33
N LEU A 121 3.79 8.46 -8.00
CA LEU A 121 5.12 9.06 -7.88
C LEU A 121 5.94 8.40 -6.78
N PHE A 122 5.33 8.15 -5.63
CA PHE A 122 5.97 7.47 -4.51
C PHE A 122 6.50 6.09 -4.92
N ALA A 123 5.76 5.35 -5.74
CA ALA A 123 6.10 3.98 -6.16
C ALA A 123 7.29 3.92 -7.14
N LEU A 124 7.66 5.05 -7.74
CA LEU A 124 8.81 5.09 -8.63
C LEU A 124 10.10 5.00 -7.81
#